data_d4d1bf35a8e243445b4e8ec1a5661133
#
_entry.id   d4d1bf35a8e243445b4e8ec1a5661133
#
_cell.length_a   1.000
_cell.length_b   1.000
_cell.length_c   1.000
_cell.angle_alpha   90.00
_cell.angle_beta   90.00
_cell.angle_gamma   90.00
#
_symmetry.space_group_name_H-M   'P 1'
#
loop_
_entity.id
_entity.type
_entity.pdbx_description
1 polymer ?
#
loop_
_entity_poly.entity_id
_entity_poly.type
_entity_poly.pdbx_seq_one_letter_code
_entity_poly.pdbx_strand_id
1 'polypeptide(L)'
;FQFLMPTLDGFTTSLAFLSISLSLWMWRQQVIPPTWASATLALCLLLVTTSRLHLLPMLFLAFMVFWRWRQKRDLWLCLILISLAVSWIIYALTSTIDGRVHRTHGTGELVRQYVLAPWEFFAILSHTLTQSDLLAFYGRSMIGILGWLDAPLRDYFYPWIASLIIACMFVSITSITSAPARLMKQVQQIFLVTAIFSILLIFFALLVTWTPHPATTVEGVQGRYFTV
;
A
#
# COMPACT_ATOMS: atom_id res chain seq x y z
N PHE A 1 -18.72 -13.57 -15.01
CA PHE A 1 -17.39 -13.97 -15.52
C PHE A 1 -16.26 -13.29 -14.75
N GLN A 2 -16.40 -12.03 -14.32
CA GLN A 2 -15.37 -11.31 -13.56
C GLN A 2 -15.11 -11.90 -12.15
N PHE A 3 -16.08 -12.59 -11.55
CA PHE A 3 -15.92 -13.22 -10.23
C PHE A 3 -15.14 -14.54 -10.24
N LEU A 4 -14.90 -15.14 -11.40
CA LEU A 4 -14.16 -16.40 -11.56
C LEU A 4 -12.68 -16.19 -11.92
N MET A 5 -12.28 -14.97 -12.29
CA MET A 5 -10.87 -14.66 -12.48
C MET A 5 -10.29 -14.14 -11.16
N PRO A 6 -9.26 -14.78 -10.59
CA PRO A 6 -8.53 -14.22 -9.49
C PRO A 6 -7.92 -12.89 -9.96
N THR A 7 -8.54 -11.77 -9.56
CA THR A 7 -8.02 -10.46 -9.88
C THR A 7 -6.69 -10.30 -9.15
N LEU A 8 -5.72 -9.66 -9.80
CA LEU A 8 -4.42 -9.37 -9.17
C LEU A 8 -4.64 -8.65 -7.82
N ASP A 9 -5.69 -7.82 -7.72
CA ASP A 9 -6.06 -7.11 -6.50
C ASP A 9 -6.44 -8.08 -5.36
N GLY A 10 -7.29 -9.07 -5.63
CA GLY A 10 -7.70 -10.06 -4.63
C GLY A 10 -6.52 -10.91 -4.14
N PHE A 11 -5.65 -11.32 -5.06
CA PHE A 11 -4.44 -12.08 -4.72
C PHE A 11 -3.48 -11.24 -3.87
N THR A 12 -3.20 -10.01 -4.28
CA THR A 12 -2.31 -9.08 -3.56
C THR A 12 -2.85 -8.76 -2.16
N THR A 13 -4.16 -8.50 -2.05
CA THR A 13 -4.82 -8.26 -0.76
C THR A 13 -4.69 -9.46 0.17
N SER A 14 -4.92 -10.68 -0.34
CA SER A 14 -4.78 -11.90 0.45
C SER A 14 -3.35 -12.11 0.96
N LEU A 15 -2.35 -11.87 0.11
CA LEU A 15 -0.95 -11.95 0.50
C LEU A 15 -0.56 -10.84 1.50
N ALA A 16 -1.12 -9.65 1.37
CA ALA A 16 -0.89 -8.56 2.32
C ALA A 16 -1.46 -8.90 3.70
N PHE A 17 -2.69 -9.41 3.78
CA PHE A 17 -3.27 -9.90 5.03
C PHE A 17 -2.47 -11.04 5.65
N LEU A 18 -2.00 -11.99 4.84
CA LEU A 18 -1.13 -13.08 5.30
C LEU A 18 0.18 -12.54 5.87
N SER A 19 0.81 -11.57 5.18
CA SER A 19 2.05 -10.92 5.64
C SER A 19 1.87 -10.19 6.96
N ILE A 20 0.77 -9.44 7.10
CA ILE A 20 0.40 -8.74 8.34
C ILE A 20 0.18 -9.76 9.47
N SER A 21 -0.64 -10.78 9.23
CA SER A 21 -0.96 -11.81 10.23
C SER A 21 0.27 -12.57 10.68
N LEU A 22 1.14 -12.95 9.73
CA LEU A 22 2.37 -13.67 10.02
C LEU A 22 3.37 -12.80 10.80
N SER A 23 3.51 -11.52 10.44
CA SER A 23 4.36 -10.57 11.15
C SER A 23 3.90 -10.37 12.59
N LEU A 24 2.59 -10.21 12.80
CA LEU A 24 1.99 -10.07 14.14
C LEU A 24 2.16 -11.36 14.96
N TRP A 25 1.95 -12.51 14.33
CA TRP A 25 2.17 -13.80 14.99
C TRP A 25 3.62 -13.94 15.41
N MET A 26 4.59 -13.70 14.53
CA MET A 26 6.02 -13.75 14.83
C MET A 26 6.42 -12.74 15.92
N TRP A 27 5.83 -11.55 15.92
CA TRP A 27 6.09 -10.54 16.93
C TRP A 27 5.62 -10.94 18.32
N ARG A 28 4.50 -11.68 18.42
CA ARG A 28 3.90 -12.12 19.70
C ARG A 28 4.57 -13.37 20.29
N GLN A 29 5.38 -14.09 19.54
CA GLN A 29 6.06 -15.28 20.05
C GLN A 29 6.98 -14.96 21.21
N GLN A 30 7.15 -15.94 22.12
CA GLN A 30 8.09 -15.89 23.23
C GLN A 30 9.46 -16.50 22.84
N VAL A 31 9.48 -17.31 21.79
CA VAL A 31 10.67 -17.99 21.26
C VAL A 31 10.95 -17.53 19.83
N ILE A 32 12.21 -17.68 19.40
CA ILE A 32 12.64 -17.29 18.05
C ILE A 32 11.80 -18.05 17.01
N PRO A 33 11.15 -17.34 16.07
CA PRO A 33 10.34 -17.98 15.04
C PRO A 33 11.14 -18.95 14.17
N PRO A 34 10.51 -20.02 13.70
CA PRO A 34 11.17 -20.99 12.83
C PRO A 34 11.53 -20.36 11.46
N THR A 35 12.56 -20.90 10.81
CA THR A 35 13.10 -20.39 9.53
C THR A 35 12.03 -20.30 8.43
N TRP A 36 11.12 -21.28 8.38
CA TRP A 36 10.06 -21.29 7.39
C TRP A 36 9.15 -20.08 7.51
N ALA A 37 8.87 -19.59 8.73
CA ALA A 37 8.01 -18.43 8.94
C ALA A 37 8.65 -17.15 8.38
N SER A 38 9.94 -16.93 8.63
CA SER A 38 10.68 -15.79 8.05
C SER A 38 10.75 -15.90 6.51
N ALA A 39 10.97 -17.10 5.97
CA ALA A 39 11.03 -17.32 4.53
C ALA A 39 9.65 -17.11 3.88
N THR A 40 8.57 -17.58 4.49
CA THR A 40 7.20 -17.35 4.00
C THR A 40 6.84 -15.87 4.02
N LEU A 41 7.16 -15.16 5.11
CA LEU A 41 6.95 -13.71 5.19
C LEU A 41 7.72 -12.99 4.09
N ALA A 42 8.99 -13.35 3.89
CA ALA A 42 9.84 -12.76 2.86
C ALA A 42 9.26 -12.99 1.45
N LEU A 43 8.80 -14.20 1.15
CA LEU A 43 8.18 -14.53 -0.14
C LEU A 43 6.87 -13.75 -0.34
N CYS A 44 6.00 -13.70 0.66
CA CYS A 44 4.74 -12.94 0.58
C CYS A 44 5.00 -11.44 0.34
N LEU A 45 5.95 -10.85 1.09
CA LEU A 45 6.31 -9.44 0.93
C LEU A 45 6.94 -9.16 -0.44
N LEU A 46 7.76 -10.06 -0.97
CA LEU A 46 8.32 -9.94 -2.32
C LEU A 46 7.19 -9.92 -3.37
N LEU A 47 6.27 -10.88 -3.31
CA LEU A 47 5.15 -10.94 -4.24
C LEU A 47 4.23 -9.72 -4.15
N VAL A 48 3.96 -9.23 -2.94
CA VAL A 48 3.15 -8.03 -2.71
C VAL A 48 3.82 -6.79 -3.29
N THR A 49 5.09 -6.56 -2.98
CA THR A 49 5.82 -5.35 -3.39
C THR A 49 6.16 -5.33 -4.88
N THR A 50 6.35 -6.50 -5.50
CA THR A 50 6.57 -6.59 -6.95
C THR A 50 5.28 -6.47 -7.76
N SER A 51 4.13 -6.82 -7.17
CA SER A 51 2.83 -6.66 -7.83
C SER A 51 2.33 -5.22 -7.83
N ARG A 52 2.64 -4.45 -6.79
CA ARG A 52 2.14 -3.09 -6.58
C ARG A 52 3.20 -2.20 -5.92
N LEU A 53 3.71 -1.22 -6.64
CA LEU A 53 4.77 -0.31 -6.18
C LEU A 53 4.42 0.40 -4.86
N HIS A 54 3.17 0.81 -4.70
CA HIS A 54 2.73 1.53 -3.50
C HIS A 54 2.68 0.66 -2.23
N LEU A 55 2.81 -0.66 -2.35
CA LEU A 55 2.90 -1.58 -1.21
C LEU A 55 4.35 -1.81 -0.74
N LEU A 56 5.32 -1.13 -1.35
CA LEU A 56 6.72 -1.18 -0.92
C LEU A 56 6.93 -0.92 0.58
N PRO A 57 6.20 0.01 1.25
CA PRO A 57 6.33 0.23 2.68
C PRO A 57 5.99 -1.00 3.54
N MET A 58 5.29 -2.01 3.01
CA MET A 58 5.06 -3.26 3.72
C MET A 58 6.37 -4.00 4.08
N LEU A 59 7.50 -3.67 3.44
CA LEU A 59 8.82 -4.16 3.84
C LEU A 59 9.19 -3.76 5.28
N PHE A 60 8.56 -2.72 5.85
CA PHE A 60 8.70 -2.40 7.28
C PHE A 60 8.25 -3.55 8.20
N LEU A 61 7.36 -4.43 7.74
CA LEU A 61 6.95 -5.61 8.50
C LEU A 61 8.11 -6.62 8.67
N ALA A 62 8.91 -6.83 7.61
CA ALA A 62 10.11 -7.67 7.71
C ALA A 62 11.14 -7.04 8.66
N PHE A 63 11.33 -5.71 8.56
CA PHE A 63 12.21 -4.98 9.47
C PHE A 63 11.72 -5.04 10.93
N MET A 64 10.41 -4.98 11.15
CA MET A 64 9.81 -5.15 12.48
C MET A 64 10.20 -6.50 13.10
N VAL A 65 10.08 -7.59 12.35
CA VAL A 65 10.45 -8.93 12.82
C VAL A 65 11.94 -9.02 13.11
N PHE A 66 12.79 -8.51 12.22
CA PHE A 66 14.24 -8.42 12.45
C PHE A 66 14.55 -7.61 13.72
N TRP A 67 13.94 -6.46 13.89
CA TRP A 67 14.16 -5.60 15.06
C TRP A 67 13.82 -6.31 16.38
N ARG A 68 12.79 -7.13 16.38
CA ARG A 68 12.34 -7.90 17.55
C ARG A 68 13.33 -9.00 17.93
N TRP A 69 13.80 -9.77 16.94
CA TRP A 69 14.54 -10.99 17.16
C TRP A 69 16.07 -10.86 16.97
N ARG A 70 16.51 -9.82 16.26
CA ARG A 70 17.94 -9.52 15.99
C ARG A 70 18.72 -10.68 15.36
N GLN A 71 18.05 -11.58 14.66
CA GLN A 71 18.69 -12.71 14.00
C GLN A 71 19.41 -12.27 12.73
N LYS A 72 20.67 -12.69 12.54
CA LYS A 72 21.44 -12.41 11.31
C LYS A 72 20.71 -12.91 10.04
N ARG A 73 20.02 -14.04 10.14
CA ARG A 73 19.18 -14.61 9.10
C ARG A 73 18.12 -13.61 8.64
N ASP A 74 17.37 -13.04 9.56
CA ASP A 74 16.28 -12.12 9.24
C ASP A 74 16.81 -10.79 8.68
N LEU A 75 18.01 -10.36 9.10
CA LEU A 75 18.72 -9.24 8.49
C LEU A 75 19.04 -9.52 7.02
N TRP A 76 19.64 -10.68 6.72
CA TRP A 76 19.95 -11.04 5.35
C TRP A 76 18.71 -11.15 4.47
N LEU A 77 17.62 -11.71 4.99
CA LEU A 77 16.34 -11.76 4.30
C LEU A 77 15.82 -10.33 4.00
N CYS A 78 15.89 -9.41 4.95
CA CYS A 78 15.51 -8.01 4.72
C CYS A 78 16.36 -7.35 3.62
N LEU A 79 17.68 -7.54 3.64
CA LEU A 79 18.60 -6.97 2.65
C LEU A 79 18.32 -7.54 1.24
N ILE A 80 18.10 -8.85 1.14
CA ILE A 80 17.75 -9.50 -0.14
C ILE A 80 16.40 -8.98 -0.64
N LEU A 81 15.39 -8.89 0.21
CA LEU A 81 14.08 -8.36 -0.16
C LEU A 81 14.15 -6.93 -0.68
N ILE A 82 14.86 -6.05 0.02
CA ILE A 82 15.04 -4.66 -0.40
C ILE A 82 15.76 -4.61 -1.74
N SER A 83 16.84 -5.38 -1.91
CA SER A 83 17.60 -5.42 -3.15
C SER A 83 16.74 -5.90 -4.33
N LEU A 84 15.98 -6.99 -4.17
CA LEU A 84 15.10 -7.50 -5.21
C LEU A 84 13.95 -6.54 -5.53
N ALA A 85 13.34 -5.93 -4.51
CA ALA A 85 12.27 -4.95 -4.71
C ALA A 85 12.77 -3.71 -5.45
N VAL A 86 13.93 -3.16 -5.08
CA VAL A 86 14.54 -2.01 -5.75
C VAL A 86 14.92 -2.37 -7.20
N SER A 87 15.54 -3.53 -7.43
CA SER A 87 15.88 -3.99 -8.78
C SER A 87 14.65 -4.14 -9.67
N TRP A 88 13.56 -4.68 -9.10
CA TRP A 88 12.28 -4.80 -9.80
C TRP A 88 11.68 -3.44 -10.14
N ILE A 89 11.72 -2.49 -9.21
CA ILE A 89 11.21 -1.12 -9.42
C ILE A 89 11.99 -0.44 -10.56
N ILE A 90 13.31 -0.50 -10.53
CA ILE A 90 14.15 0.08 -11.58
C ILE A 90 13.78 -0.55 -12.92
N TYR A 91 13.69 -1.88 -12.99
CA TYR A 91 13.29 -2.59 -14.19
C TYR A 91 11.89 -2.17 -14.67
N ALA A 92 10.90 -2.15 -13.78
CA ALA A 92 9.53 -1.78 -14.12
C ALA A 92 9.43 -0.33 -14.63
N LEU A 93 10.10 0.62 -13.97
CA LEU A 93 10.10 2.04 -14.38
C LEU A 93 10.82 2.28 -15.71
N THR A 94 11.82 1.46 -16.06
CA THR A 94 12.58 1.61 -17.31
C THR A 94 11.97 0.85 -18.48
N SER A 95 11.27 -0.26 -18.22
CA SER A 95 10.72 -1.14 -19.27
C SER A 95 9.24 -0.91 -19.57
N THR A 96 8.48 -0.28 -18.65
CA THR A 96 7.05 -0.08 -18.83
C THR A 96 6.78 1.33 -19.35
N ILE A 97 6.46 1.45 -20.64
CA ILE A 97 6.00 2.70 -21.25
C ILE A 97 4.51 2.53 -21.56
N ASP A 98 3.66 3.26 -20.86
CA ASP A 98 2.23 3.33 -21.22
C ASP A 98 2.03 4.40 -22.30
N GLY A 99 1.82 3.95 -23.53
CA GLY A 99 1.58 4.84 -24.69
C GLY A 99 0.24 5.58 -24.65
N ARG A 100 -0.64 5.32 -23.67
CA ARG A 100 -1.93 6.02 -23.52
C ARG A 100 -1.78 7.40 -22.88
N VAL A 101 -0.70 7.62 -22.16
CA VAL A 101 -0.44 8.90 -21.50
C VAL A 101 0.59 9.68 -22.31
N HIS A 102 0.15 10.77 -22.95
CA HIS A 102 1.06 11.69 -23.61
C HIS A 102 1.85 12.44 -22.56
N ARG A 103 3.16 12.17 -22.50
CA ARG A 103 4.08 12.79 -21.55
C ARG A 103 5.09 13.63 -22.28
N THR A 104 5.30 14.84 -21.78
CA THR A 104 6.39 15.72 -22.22
C THR A 104 7.72 15.34 -21.59
N HIS A 105 7.70 14.65 -20.43
CA HIS A 105 8.88 14.25 -19.67
C HIS A 105 8.90 12.74 -19.41
N GLY A 106 10.07 12.14 -19.37
CA GLY A 106 10.26 10.74 -19.00
C GLY A 106 9.97 10.51 -17.52
N THR A 107 9.46 9.32 -17.16
CA THR A 107 9.15 8.96 -15.75
C THR A 107 10.36 9.18 -14.83
N GLY A 108 11.59 8.85 -15.29
CA GLY A 108 12.81 9.06 -14.51
C GLY A 108 13.12 10.52 -14.23
N GLU A 109 12.82 11.41 -15.17
CA GLU A 109 12.99 12.87 -15.01
C GLU A 109 12.00 13.41 -13.97
N LEU A 110 10.74 12.98 -14.04
CA LEU A 110 9.71 13.36 -13.07
C LEU A 110 10.04 12.86 -11.65
N VAL A 111 10.49 11.60 -11.53
CA VAL A 111 10.96 11.08 -10.24
C VAL A 111 12.09 11.94 -9.69
N ARG A 112 13.08 12.27 -10.53
CA ARG A 112 14.20 13.15 -10.13
C ARG A 112 13.72 14.52 -9.72
N GLN A 113 12.80 15.13 -10.46
CA GLN A 113 12.24 16.45 -10.15
C GLN A 113 11.59 16.45 -8.75
N TYR A 114 10.65 15.53 -8.51
CA TYR A 114 9.93 15.50 -7.24
C TYR A 114 10.76 14.99 -6.05
N VAL A 115 11.81 14.23 -6.28
CA VAL A 115 12.77 13.88 -5.21
C VAL A 115 13.65 15.07 -4.84
N LEU A 116 14.05 15.88 -5.80
CA LEU A 116 14.85 17.09 -5.55
C LEU A 116 14.00 18.28 -5.04
N ALA A 117 12.72 18.32 -5.42
CA ALA A 117 11.77 19.36 -5.03
C ALA A 117 10.51 18.76 -4.38
N PRO A 118 10.59 18.10 -3.20
CA PRO A 118 9.47 17.37 -2.61
C PRO A 118 8.28 18.29 -2.26
N TRP A 119 8.50 19.56 -2.05
CA TRP A 119 7.42 20.53 -1.82
C TRP A 119 6.46 20.66 -3.00
N GLU A 120 6.92 20.46 -4.25
CA GLU A 120 6.04 20.47 -5.43
C GLU A 120 5.07 19.29 -5.38
N PHE A 121 5.55 18.09 -5.03
CA PHE A 121 4.68 16.94 -4.80
C PHE A 121 3.64 17.21 -3.71
N PHE A 122 4.07 17.75 -2.56
CA PHE A 122 3.14 18.03 -1.46
C PHE A 122 2.15 19.15 -1.80
N ALA A 123 2.51 20.13 -2.61
CA ALA A 123 1.61 21.16 -3.11
C ALA A 123 0.51 20.55 -4.00
N ILE A 124 0.89 19.71 -4.98
CA ILE A 124 -0.06 19.00 -5.86
C ILE A 124 -0.95 18.05 -5.04
N LEU A 125 -0.38 17.33 -4.08
CA LEU A 125 -1.10 16.42 -3.19
C LEU A 125 -2.13 17.18 -2.36
N SER A 126 -1.73 18.29 -1.74
CA SER A 126 -2.65 19.11 -0.94
C SER A 126 -3.79 19.66 -1.78
N HIS A 127 -3.50 20.15 -2.98
CA HIS A 127 -4.54 20.61 -3.91
C HIS A 127 -5.48 19.47 -4.33
N THR A 128 -4.95 18.28 -4.59
CA THR A 128 -5.76 17.08 -4.90
C THR A 128 -6.70 16.73 -3.75
N LEU A 129 -6.19 16.77 -2.51
CA LEU A 129 -6.97 16.39 -1.31
C LEU A 129 -7.96 17.50 -0.86
N THR A 130 -7.88 18.70 -1.40
CA THR A 130 -8.87 19.76 -1.13
C THR A 130 -10.06 19.71 -2.09
N GLN A 131 -10.00 18.90 -3.15
CA GLN A 131 -11.10 18.77 -4.09
C GLN A 131 -12.15 17.76 -3.58
N SER A 132 -13.33 18.28 -3.19
CA SER A 132 -14.44 17.47 -2.65
C SER A 132 -14.89 16.36 -3.58
N ASP A 133 -14.91 16.63 -4.89
CA ASP A 133 -15.38 15.67 -5.90
C ASP A 133 -14.42 14.47 -6.04
N LEU A 134 -13.11 14.71 -5.96
CA LEU A 134 -12.11 13.67 -5.96
C LEU A 134 -12.20 12.82 -4.68
N LEU A 135 -12.36 13.45 -3.52
CA LEU A 135 -12.53 12.72 -2.26
C LEU A 135 -13.80 11.88 -2.26
N ALA A 136 -14.91 12.41 -2.77
CA ALA A 136 -16.15 11.65 -2.93
C ALA A 136 -15.97 10.46 -3.88
N PHE A 137 -15.27 10.65 -5.00
CA PHE A 137 -14.91 9.58 -5.93
C PHE A 137 -14.02 8.51 -5.27
N TYR A 138 -13.00 8.91 -4.49
CA TYR A 138 -12.14 7.95 -3.78
C TYR A 138 -12.96 7.13 -2.77
N GLY A 139 -13.85 7.76 -2.01
CA GLY A 139 -14.72 7.07 -1.08
C GLY A 139 -15.66 6.07 -1.78
N ARG A 140 -16.31 6.48 -2.86
CA ARG A 140 -17.19 5.61 -3.65
C ARG A 140 -16.43 4.45 -4.29
N SER A 141 -15.28 4.72 -4.90
CA SER A 141 -14.46 3.68 -5.55
C SER A 141 -13.76 2.75 -4.55
N MET A 142 -13.58 3.16 -3.30
CA MET A 142 -13.11 2.29 -2.21
C MET A 142 -14.19 1.27 -1.81
N ILE A 143 -15.45 1.70 -1.70
CA ILE A 143 -16.57 0.83 -1.34
C ILE A 143 -16.93 -0.10 -2.49
N GLY A 144 -16.98 0.43 -3.72
CA GLY A 144 -17.21 -0.35 -4.92
C GLY A 144 -17.80 0.49 -6.06
N ILE A 145 -17.01 0.68 -7.08
CA ILE A 145 -17.46 0.99 -8.42
C ILE A 145 -17.02 -0.19 -9.27
N LEU A 146 -17.98 -0.96 -9.77
CA LEU A 146 -17.71 -2.18 -10.53
C LEU A 146 -17.29 -1.89 -11.96
N GLY A 147 -16.77 -2.89 -12.65
CA GLY A 147 -16.32 -2.75 -14.03
C GLY A 147 -15.08 -1.89 -14.18
N TRP A 148 -15.05 -1.07 -15.22
CA TRP A 148 -14.00 -0.08 -15.48
C TRP A 148 -14.32 1.29 -14.85
N LEU A 149 -14.90 1.30 -13.65
CA LEU A 149 -15.45 2.47 -12.96
C LEU A 149 -16.71 3.03 -13.65
N ASP A 150 -17.44 2.18 -14.32
CA ASP A 150 -18.62 2.51 -15.12
C ASP A 150 -19.94 1.99 -14.51
N ALA A 151 -19.85 1.12 -13.50
CA ALA A 151 -20.99 0.52 -12.81
C ALA A 151 -21.01 0.87 -11.31
N PRO A 152 -21.41 2.10 -10.93
CA PRO A 152 -21.50 2.47 -9.51
C PRO A 152 -22.65 1.70 -8.82
N LEU A 153 -22.48 1.44 -7.54
CA LEU A 153 -23.58 0.95 -6.71
C LEU A 153 -24.66 2.04 -6.59
N ARG A 154 -25.90 1.63 -6.27
CA ARG A 154 -26.93 2.62 -5.93
C ARG A 154 -26.52 3.44 -4.71
N ASP A 155 -26.79 4.73 -4.72
CA ASP A 155 -26.28 5.71 -3.73
C ASP A 155 -26.54 5.33 -2.28
N TYR A 156 -27.65 4.66 -1.97
CA TYR A 156 -27.98 4.24 -0.62
C TYR A 156 -27.06 3.14 -0.06
N PHE A 157 -26.35 2.36 -0.90
CA PHE A 157 -25.42 1.34 -0.40
C PHE A 157 -24.14 1.94 0.20
N TYR A 158 -23.67 3.07 -0.32
CA TYR A 158 -22.42 3.67 0.15
C TYR A 158 -22.45 4.03 1.65
N PRO A 159 -23.48 4.75 2.18
CA PRO A 159 -23.52 5.06 3.60
C PRO A 159 -23.69 3.81 4.47
N TRP A 160 -24.43 2.80 4.01
CA TRP A 160 -24.59 1.55 4.76
C TRP A 160 -23.27 0.80 4.89
N ILE A 161 -22.53 0.62 3.80
CA ILE A 161 -21.25 -0.07 3.82
C ILE A 161 -20.23 0.74 4.61
N ALA A 162 -20.17 2.05 4.43
CA ALA A 162 -19.30 2.92 5.21
C ALA A 162 -19.57 2.82 6.72
N SER A 163 -20.84 2.83 7.13
CA SER A 163 -21.24 2.65 8.53
C SER A 163 -20.80 1.30 9.09
N LEU A 164 -20.93 0.23 8.29
CA LEU A 164 -20.48 -1.10 8.69
C LEU A 164 -18.96 -1.16 8.88
N ILE A 165 -18.19 -0.58 7.96
CA ILE A 165 -16.73 -0.49 8.06
C ILE A 165 -16.33 0.27 9.33
N ILE A 166 -16.94 1.43 9.58
CA ILE A 166 -16.69 2.24 10.80
C ILE A 166 -17.02 1.45 12.06
N ALA A 167 -18.16 0.74 12.09
CA ALA A 167 -18.54 -0.10 13.21
C ALA A 167 -17.54 -1.23 13.45
N CYS A 168 -17.08 -1.92 12.41
CA CYS A 168 -16.04 -2.95 12.50
C CYS A 168 -14.72 -2.38 13.02
N MET A 169 -14.30 -1.19 12.56
CA MET A 169 -13.12 -0.51 13.08
C MET A 169 -13.26 -0.17 14.55
N PHE A 170 -14.42 0.36 14.97
CA PHE A 170 -14.69 0.70 16.36
C PHE A 170 -14.62 -0.54 17.26
N VAL A 171 -15.30 -1.64 16.87
CA VAL A 171 -15.24 -2.92 17.60
C VAL A 171 -13.81 -3.45 17.68
N SER A 172 -13.04 -3.36 16.59
CA SER A 172 -11.64 -3.80 16.58
C SER A 172 -10.79 -3.00 17.56
N ILE A 173 -10.95 -1.68 17.61
CA ILE A 173 -10.21 -0.81 18.54
C ILE A 173 -10.55 -1.15 20.01
N THR A 174 -11.83 -1.36 20.32
CA THR A 174 -12.28 -1.68 21.67
C THR A 174 -11.86 -3.08 22.13
N SER A 175 -11.68 -4.02 21.21
CA SER A 175 -11.27 -5.41 21.52
C SER A 175 -9.78 -5.57 21.83
N ILE A 176 -8.94 -4.56 21.57
CA ILE A 176 -7.46 -4.64 21.72
C ILE A 176 -7.00 -4.48 23.19
N THR A 177 -7.87 -4.40 24.16
CA THR A 177 -7.54 -4.02 25.55
C THR A 177 -6.69 -5.02 26.36
N SER A 178 -6.41 -6.21 25.85
CA SER A 178 -5.77 -7.30 26.60
C SER A 178 -4.26 -7.51 26.36
N ALA A 179 -3.63 -6.73 25.48
CA ALA A 179 -2.20 -6.88 25.19
C ALA A 179 -1.33 -5.88 25.99
N PRO A 180 -0.04 -6.21 26.28
CA PRO A 180 0.87 -5.29 26.96
C PRO A 180 0.97 -3.96 26.22
N ALA A 181 0.58 -2.86 26.87
CA ALA A 181 0.41 -1.54 26.26
C ALA A 181 1.65 -1.05 25.47
N ARG A 182 2.86 -1.33 25.96
CA ARG A 182 4.11 -0.91 25.32
C ARG A 182 4.35 -1.64 24.00
N LEU A 183 4.09 -2.95 23.96
CA LEU A 183 4.28 -3.78 22.77
C LEU A 183 3.28 -3.40 21.69
N MET A 184 2.03 -3.18 22.09
CA MET A 184 0.96 -2.74 21.21
C MET A 184 1.26 -1.38 20.58
N LYS A 185 1.77 -0.43 21.34
CA LYS A 185 2.12 0.91 20.85
C LYS A 185 3.18 0.86 19.73
N GLN A 186 4.20 0.03 19.85
CA GLN A 186 5.24 -0.11 18.82
C GLN A 186 4.66 -0.69 17.52
N VAL A 187 3.84 -1.73 17.64
CA VAL A 187 3.16 -2.34 16.48
C VAL A 187 2.26 -1.31 15.79
N GLN A 188 1.43 -0.60 16.55
CA GLN A 188 0.56 0.45 16.01
C GLN A 188 1.34 1.54 15.27
N GLN A 189 2.47 1.98 15.81
CA GLN A 189 3.32 2.98 15.15
C GLN A 189 3.86 2.47 13.82
N ILE A 190 4.34 1.23 13.76
CA ILE A 190 4.86 0.64 12.52
C ILE A 190 3.74 0.53 11.45
N PHE A 191 2.56 0.05 11.86
CA PHE A 191 1.44 -0.03 10.93
C PHE A 191 0.98 1.34 10.45
N LEU A 192 0.91 2.33 11.33
CA LEU A 192 0.56 3.71 10.97
C LEU A 192 1.57 4.29 9.97
N VAL A 193 2.86 4.12 10.23
CA VAL A 193 3.92 4.57 9.32
C VAL A 193 3.81 3.86 7.98
N THR A 194 3.64 2.53 7.98
CA THR A 194 3.45 1.74 6.75
C THR A 194 2.26 2.26 5.95
N ALA A 195 1.11 2.48 6.58
CA ALA A 195 -0.09 2.98 5.93
C ALA A 195 0.11 4.39 5.33
N ILE A 196 0.69 5.31 6.10
CA ILE A 196 0.96 6.67 5.62
C ILE A 196 1.89 6.64 4.40
N PHE A 197 2.99 5.91 4.48
CA PHE A 197 3.93 5.82 3.36
C PHE A 197 3.31 5.10 2.14
N SER A 198 2.45 4.10 2.34
CA SER A 198 1.73 3.45 1.24
C SER A 198 0.78 4.43 0.54
N ILE A 199 0.03 5.22 1.30
CA ILE A 199 -0.86 6.25 0.75
C ILE A 199 -0.05 7.29 -0.04
N LEU A 200 1.03 7.83 0.54
CA LEU A 200 1.89 8.79 -0.16
C LEU A 200 2.47 8.20 -1.45
N LEU A 201 2.86 6.93 -1.41
CA LEU A 201 3.44 6.26 -2.56
C LEU A 201 2.41 5.96 -3.66
N ILE A 202 1.11 5.75 -3.33
CA ILE A 202 0.03 5.68 -4.32
C ILE A 202 -0.02 6.99 -5.13
N PHE A 203 -0.12 8.13 -4.44
CA PHE A 203 -0.19 9.43 -5.10
C PHE A 203 1.09 9.73 -5.88
N PHE A 204 2.26 9.47 -5.30
CA PHE A 204 3.54 9.69 -5.96
C PHE A 204 3.68 8.83 -7.22
N ALA A 205 3.40 7.53 -7.14
CA ALA A 205 3.48 6.62 -8.27
C ALA A 205 2.56 7.07 -9.42
N LEU A 206 1.32 7.43 -9.14
CA LEU A 206 0.37 7.89 -10.15
C LEU A 206 0.73 9.28 -10.70
N LEU A 207 1.28 10.16 -9.88
CA LEU A 207 1.78 11.45 -10.34
C LEU A 207 2.88 11.28 -11.40
N VAL A 208 3.85 10.40 -11.16
CA VAL A 208 4.99 10.21 -12.08
C VAL A 208 4.70 9.23 -13.22
N THR A 209 3.69 8.35 -13.09
CA THR A 209 3.42 7.33 -14.11
C THR A 209 2.15 7.55 -14.91
N TRP A 210 1.16 8.24 -14.40
CA TRP A 210 -0.16 8.35 -15.02
C TRP A 210 -0.61 9.79 -15.28
N THR A 211 -0.25 10.72 -14.43
CA THR A 211 -0.73 12.11 -14.51
C THR A 211 -0.05 12.88 -15.64
N PRO A 212 -0.80 13.60 -16.52
CA PRO A 212 -0.21 14.51 -17.50
C PRO A 212 0.50 15.68 -16.82
N HIS A 213 1.59 16.16 -17.41
CA HIS A 213 2.34 17.29 -16.90
C HIS A 213 2.28 18.50 -17.86
N PRO A 214 2.21 19.73 -17.33
CA PRO A 214 2.30 20.14 -15.91
C PRO A 214 1.07 19.75 -15.10
N ALA A 215 1.27 19.16 -13.91
CA ALA A 215 0.20 18.63 -13.08
C ALA A 215 -0.27 19.64 -12.03
N THR A 216 -1.57 19.81 -11.89
CA THR A 216 -2.20 20.54 -10.77
C THR A 216 -2.84 19.61 -9.75
N THR A 217 -3.23 18.41 -10.19
CA THR A 217 -3.84 17.35 -9.37
C THR A 217 -3.29 16.00 -9.78
N VAL A 218 -3.36 15.02 -8.89
CA VAL A 218 -2.98 13.64 -9.20
C VAL A 218 -4.17 12.93 -9.83
N GLU A 219 -3.99 12.44 -11.04
CA GLU A 219 -5.02 11.69 -11.77
C GLU A 219 -4.87 10.17 -11.61
N GLY A 220 -5.94 9.42 -11.90
CA GLY A 220 -5.92 7.96 -11.91
C GLY A 220 -6.00 7.29 -10.54
N VAL A 221 -6.08 8.05 -9.45
CA VAL A 221 -6.23 7.49 -8.09
C VAL A 221 -7.62 6.87 -7.95
N GLN A 222 -7.65 5.63 -7.48
CA GLN A 222 -8.89 4.88 -7.25
C GLN A 222 -8.94 4.41 -5.80
N GLY A 223 -10.11 4.51 -5.16
CA GLY A 223 -10.29 4.13 -3.76
C GLY A 223 -9.89 2.69 -3.45
N ARG A 224 -9.99 1.77 -4.42
CA ARG A 224 -9.55 0.37 -4.25
C ARG A 224 -8.05 0.22 -3.93
N TYR A 225 -7.22 1.22 -4.24
CA TYR A 225 -5.80 1.17 -3.88
C TYR A 225 -5.56 1.32 -2.37
N PHE A 226 -6.54 1.84 -1.63
CA PHE A 226 -6.48 2.03 -0.17
C PHE A 226 -7.04 0.83 0.62
N THR A 227 -7.45 -0.25 -0.03
CA THR A 227 -8.07 -1.42 0.62
C THR A 227 -7.07 -2.47 1.10
N VAL A 228 -5.78 -2.28 0.88
CA VAL A 228 -4.68 -3.20 1.26
C VAL A 228 -3.88 -2.67 2.44
#